data_7ffe87a70cda2f096feb6c2eb4fbaaa8
#
_entry.id   7ffe87a70cda2f096feb6c2eb4fbaaa8
#
_cell.length_a   1.000
_cell.length_b   1.000
_cell.length_c   1.000
_cell.angle_alpha   90.00
_cell.angle_beta   90.00
_cell.angle_gamma   90.00
#
_symmetry.space_group_name_H-M   'P 1'
#
loop_
_entity.id
_entity.type
_entity.pdbx_description
1 polymer ?
#
loop_
_entity_poly.entity_id
_entity_poly.type
_entity_poly.pdbx_seq_one_letter_code
_entity_poly.pdbx_strand_id
1 'polypeptide(L)'
;MIHHLSIAARDPQRAAGVLAELMGGTAVPFPPNPGSFFALQLDDHGSGVEVYPAGTELQPGGATGGNFVKTNPRGYGSTHFALSVATDADTVQAIAQRAGWHCYDCNRGPFHVIEVWVENETMVEILPPAYAQEYLAFTRPENVMAAMAKAGTATARQR
;
A
#
# COMPACT_ATOMS: atom_id res chain seq x y z
N MET A 1 9.08 12.03 2.37
CA MET A 1 9.09 10.62 1.87
C MET A 1 8.51 9.75 2.97
N ILE A 2 7.68 8.79 2.63
CA ILE A 2 7.20 7.75 3.56
C ILE A 2 8.10 6.54 3.36
N HIS A 3 8.80 6.07 4.40
CA HIS A 3 9.72 4.94 4.29
C HIS A 3 9.01 3.61 4.50
N HIS A 4 8.10 3.54 5.46
CA HIS A 4 7.26 2.36 5.67
C HIS A 4 5.88 2.74 6.18
N LEU A 5 4.99 1.79 6.10
CA LEU A 5 3.68 1.82 6.73
C LEU A 5 3.36 0.42 7.26
N SER A 6 2.31 0.31 8.05
CA SER A 6 1.92 -0.97 8.64
C SER A 6 0.48 -1.33 8.23
N ILE A 7 0.27 -2.61 7.98
CA ILE A 7 -1.05 -3.21 7.74
C ILE A 7 -1.27 -4.41 8.65
N ALA A 8 -2.53 -4.84 8.78
CA ALA A 8 -2.86 -6.07 9.46
C ALA A 8 -3.23 -7.17 8.45
N ALA A 9 -2.85 -8.43 8.75
CA ALA A 9 -3.20 -9.60 7.95
C ALA A 9 -3.48 -10.81 8.87
N ARG A 10 -4.29 -11.76 8.41
CA ARG A 10 -4.54 -13.02 9.14
C ARG A 10 -3.31 -13.91 9.17
N ASP A 11 -2.58 -13.93 8.06
CA ASP A 11 -1.29 -14.63 7.92
C ASP A 11 -0.20 -13.62 7.53
N PRO A 12 0.42 -12.94 8.53
CA PRO A 12 1.42 -11.90 8.27
C PRO A 12 2.65 -12.42 7.50
N GLN A 13 3.07 -13.66 7.74
CA GLN A 13 4.22 -14.25 7.05
C GLN A 13 3.94 -14.39 5.56
N ARG A 14 2.78 -14.95 5.22
CA ARG A 14 2.37 -15.12 3.83
C ARG A 14 2.14 -13.77 3.16
N ALA A 15 1.43 -12.86 3.81
CA ALA A 15 1.13 -11.54 3.26
C ALA A 15 2.42 -10.73 3.01
N ALA A 16 3.36 -10.72 3.96
CA ALA A 16 4.66 -10.08 3.77
C ALA A 16 5.48 -10.73 2.64
N GLY A 17 5.42 -12.06 2.51
CA GLY A 17 6.09 -12.78 1.42
C GLY A 17 5.58 -12.36 0.04
N VAL A 18 4.26 -12.27 -0.14
CA VAL A 18 3.64 -11.83 -1.41
C VAL A 18 3.95 -10.36 -1.70
N LEU A 19 3.86 -9.48 -0.69
CA LEU A 19 4.23 -8.07 -0.84
C LEU A 19 5.69 -7.91 -1.22
N ALA A 20 6.60 -8.64 -0.57
CA ALA A 20 8.03 -8.63 -0.91
C ALA A 20 8.28 -9.09 -2.36
N GLU A 21 7.55 -10.09 -2.84
CA GLU A 21 7.63 -10.55 -4.23
C GLU A 21 7.14 -9.44 -5.19
N LEU A 22 6.02 -8.78 -4.89
CA LEU A 22 5.52 -7.62 -5.67
C LEU A 22 6.55 -6.48 -5.74
N MET A 23 7.26 -6.23 -4.64
CA MET A 23 8.28 -5.19 -4.51
C MET A 23 9.63 -5.58 -5.13
N GLY A 24 9.83 -6.84 -5.50
CA GLY A 24 11.13 -7.38 -5.91
C GLY A 24 12.14 -7.46 -4.76
N GLY A 25 11.66 -7.60 -3.53
CA GLY A 25 12.45 -7.54 -2.31
C GLY A 25 12.41 -8.84 -1.49
N THR A 26 12.43 -8.72 -0.17
CA THR A 26 12.43 -9.86 0.75
C THR A 26 11.54 -9.61 1.96
N ALA A 27 10.99 -10.69 2.55
CA ALA A 27 10.25 -10.65 3.81
C ALA A 27 11.10 -11.21 4.95
N VAL A 28 11.10 -10.52 6.09
CA VAL A 28 11.81 -10.92 7.30
C VAL A 28 10.89 -10.86 8.52
N PRO A 29 11.13 -11.65 9.58
CA PRO A 29 10.42 -11.47 10.85
C PRO A 29 10.62 -10.06 11.42
N PHE A 30 9.59 -9.53 12.07
CA PHE A 30 9.64 -8.24 12.76
C PHE A 30 9.57 -8.44 14.29
N PRO A 31 10.74 -8.55 14.97
CA PRO A 31 10.83 -8.94 16.38
C PRO A 31 10.09 -8.06 17.38
N PRO A 32 9.92 -6.72 17.15
CA PRO A 32 9.23 -5.86 18.11
C PRO A 32 7.79 -6.30 18.42
N ASN A 33 7.12 -6.97 17.46
CA ASN A 33 5.80 -7.55 17.67
C ASN A 33 5.81 -9.01 17.21
N PRO A 34 5.85 -10.01 18.10
CA PRO A 34 5.92 -11.42 17.73
C PRO A 34 4.79 -11.84 16.77
N GLY A 35 5.14 -12.56 15.73
CA GLY A 35 4.22 -12.98 14.67
C GLY A 35 4.05 -11.95 13.55
N SER A 36 4.70 -10.80 13.64
CA SER A 36 4.76 -9.81 12.56
C SER A 36 5.94 -10.05 11.62
N PHE A 37 5.79 -9.55 10.40
CA PHE A 37 6.81 -9.62 9.36
C PHE A 37 6.99 -8.26 8.69
N PHE A 38 8.11 -8.06 8.05
CA PHE A 38 8.44 -6.86 7.29
C PHE A 38 8.78 -7.23 5.85
N ALA A 39 7.98 -6.77 4.90
CA ALA A 39 8.28 -6.83 3.48
C ALA A 39 9.17 -5.64 3.12
N LEU A 40 10.41 -5.88 2.74
CA LEU A 40 11.44 -4.88 2.43
C LEU A 40 11.68 -4.84 0.92
N GLN A 41 11.70 -3.65 0.33
CA GLN A 41 12.04 -3.45 -1.09
C GLN A 41 13.56 -3.52 -1.34
N LEU A 42 14.38 -3.34 -0.31
CA LEU A 42 15.85 -3.30 -0.38
C LEU A 42 16.39 -2.17 -1.26
N ASP A 43 15.68 -1.07 -1.31
CA ASP A 43 16.10 0.16 -1.98
C ASP A 43 16.94 1.06 -1.04
N ASP A 44 17.52 2.15 -1.60
CA ASP A 44 18.31 3.12 -0.84
C ASP A 44 17.47 3.98 0.14
N HIS A 45 16.16 3.79 0.17
CA HIS A 45 15.22 4.57 0.97
C HIS A 45 14.66 3.78 2.16
N GLY A 46 14.95 2.48 2.27
CA GLY A 46 14.40 1.61 3.30
C GLY A 46 12.89 1.42 3.18
N SER A 47 12.39 1.40 1.93
CA SER A 47 10.97 1.24 1.66
C SER A 47 10.48 -0.14 2.08
N GLY A 48 9.32 -0.19 2.77
CA GLY A 48 8.76 -1.45 3.20
C GLY A 48 7.36 -1.38 3.79
N VAL A 49 6.80 -2.57 4.04
CA VAL A 49 5.49 -2.75 4.64
C VAL A 49 5.61 -3.69 5.83
N GLU A 50 5.35 -3.18 7.03
CA GLU A 50 5.22 -4.02 8.23
C GLU A 50 3.85 -4.69 8.23
N VAL A 51 3.83 -5.99 8.44
CA VAL A 51 2.58 -6.77 8.45
C VAL A 51 2.38 -7.38 9.83
N TYR A 52 1.37 -6.88 10.53
CA TYR A 52 1.00 -7.32 11.87
C TYR A 52 -0.11 -8.39 11.85
N PRO A 53 -0.19 -9.26 12.86
CA PRO A 53 -1.35 -10.12 13.04
C PRO A 53 -2.66 -9.32 13.10
N ALA A 54 -3.70 -9.80 12.42
CA ALA A 54 -5.03 -9.21 12.48
C ALA A 54 -5.48 -9.04 13.94
N GLY A 55 -6.06 -7.88 14.26
CA GLY A 55 -6.41 -7.49 15.62
C GLY A 55 -5.24 -6.90 16.43
N THR A 56 -4.11 -6.56 15.80
CA THR A 56 -3.08 -5.74 16.44
C THR A 56 -3.43 -4.25 16.32
N GLU A 57 -3.45 -3.55 17.44
CA GLU A 57 -3.54 -2.08 17.50
C GLU A 57 -2.27 -1.49 18.10
N LEU A 58 -1.84 -0.36 17.57
CA LEU A 58 -0.78 0.46 18.14
C LEU A 58 -1.40 1.53 19.02
N GLN A 59 -1.01 1.57 20.29
CA GLN A 59 -1.47 2.57 21.25
C GLN A 59 -0.29 3.40 21.77
N PRO A 60 -0.50 4.67 22.16
CA PRO A 60 0.56 5.50 22.73
C PRO A 60 1.19 4.84 23.96
N GLY A 61 2.52 4.65 23.94
CA GLY A 61 3.30 4.06 25.04
C GLY A 61 4.22 5.06 25.77
N GLY A 62 4.04 6.34 25.52
CA GLY A 62 4.88 7.39 26.08
C GLY A 62 6.32 7.35 25.55
N ALA A 63 7.29 7.64 26.39
CA ALA A 63 8.70 7.71 26.01
C ALA A 63 9.31 6.35 25.59
N THR A 64 8.64 5.26 25.88
CA THR A 64 9.10 3.90 25.51
C THR A 64 8.65 3.45 24.13
N GLY A 65 7.90 4.28 23.42
CA GLY A 65 7.36 3.98 22.07
C GLY A 65 5.91 3.50 22.12
N GLY A 66 5.43 2.95 20.99
CA GLY A 66 4.08 2.41 20.86
C GLY A 66 3.93 1.05 21.56
N ASN A 67 2.77 0.81 22.14
CA ASN A 67 2.38 -0.48 22.68
C ASN A 67 1.56 -1.26 21.63
N PHE A 68 1.89 -2.54 21.46
CA PHE A 68 1.09 -3.47 20.66
C PHE A 68 0.02 -4.13 21.54
N VAL A 69 -1.24 -3.89 21.20
CA VAL A 69 -2.39 -4.42 21.94
C VAL A 69 -3.19 -5.35 21.04
N LYS A 70 -3.61 -6.50 21.57
CA LYS A 70 -4.49 -7.43 20.86
C LYS A 70 -5.95 -7.00 21.01
N THR A 71 -6.65 -6.89 19.90
CA THR A 71 -8.08 -6.56 19.82
C THR A 71 -8.79 -7.55 18.90
N ASN A 72 -10.11 -7.39 18.74
CA ASN A 72 -10.83 -8.14 17.72
C ASN A 72 -10.44 -7.66 16.32
N PRO A 73 -10.15 -8.55 15.38
CA PRO A 73 -9.88 -8.17 13.99
C PRO A 73 -11.04 -7.36 13.42
N ARG A 74 -10.70 -6.28 12.70
CA ARG A 74 -11.66 -5.51 11.90
C ARG A 74 -11.51 -5.94 10.45
N GLY A 75 -12.61 -6.01 9.72
CA GLY A 75 -12.61 -6.27 8.27
C GLY A 75 -12.15 -5.05 7.48
N TYR A 76 -12.86 -4.72 6.41
CA TYR A 76 -12.51 -3.58 5.55
C TYR A 76 -12.31 -2.28 6.33
N GLY A 77 -11.28 -1.52 5.92
CA GLY A 77 -10.95 -0.23 6.49
C GLY A 77 -10.67 0.80 5.39
N SER A 78 -10.42 2.04 5.80
CA SER A 78 -10.03 3.12 4.87
C SER A 78 -8.53 3.15 4.60
N THR A 79 -7.74 2.36 5.33
CA THR A 79 -6.30 2.32 5.15
C THR A 79 -5.97 1.67 3.82
N HIS A 80 -5.35 2.44 2.92
CA HIS A 80 -4.77 1.98 1.68
C HIS A 80 -3.58 2.87 1.32
N PHE A 81 -2.77 2.43 0.39
CA PHE A 81 -1.60 3.20 -0.05
C PHE A 81 -1.21 2.81 -1.47
N ALA A 82 -0.53 3.74 -2.14
CA ALA A 82 0.08 3.47 -3.43
C ALA A 82 1.55 3.08 -3.27
N LEU A 83 1.97 2.06 -4.01
CA LEU A 83 3.32 1.48 -3.95
C LEU A 83 3.89 1.36 -5.35
N SER A 84 4.95 2.12 -5.65
CA SER A 84 5.71 1.96 -6.88
C SER A 84 6.60 0.72 -6.80
N VAL A 85 6.58 -0.09 -7.84
CA VAL A 85 7.35 -1.33 -7.93
C VAL A 85 8.13 -1.38 -9.25
N ALA A 86 9.23 -2.13 -9.28
CA ALA A 86 9.95 -2.41 -10.54
C ALA A 86 9.28 -3.50 -11.37
N THR A 87 8.40 -4.29 -10.76
CA THR A 87 7.65 -5.40 -11.36
C THR A 87 6.66 -4.88 -12.40
N ASP A 88 6.59 -5.52 -13.55
CA ASP A 88 5.64 -5.17 -14.62
C ASP A 88 4.19 -5.60 -14.27
N ALA A 89 3.22 -5.03 -15.00
CA ALA A 89 1.80 -5.20 -14.71
C ALA A 89 1.33 -6.67 -14.81
N ASP A 90 1.78 -7.39 -15.81
CA ASP A 90 1.38 -8.80 -16.03
C ASP A 90 1.91 -9.68 -14.90
N THR A 91 3.15 -9.44 -14.48
CA THR A 91 3.77 -10.13 -13.34
C THR A 91 3.06 -9.82 -12.02
N VAL A 92 2.67 -8.56 -11.78
CA VAL A 92 1.87 -8.17 -10.61
C VAL A 92 0.54 -8.95 -10.56
N GLN A 93 -0.17 -9.01 -11.68
CA GLN A 93 -1.43 -9.76 -11.77
C GLN A 93 -1.23 -11.26 -11.52
N ALA A 94 -0.17 -11.84 -12.09
CA ALA A 94 0.15 -13.25 -11.88
C ALA A 94 0.49 -13.57 -10.41
N ILE A 95 1.23 -12.70 -9.72
CA ILE A 95 1.54 -12.83 -8.29
C ILE A 95 0.26 -12.79 -7.45
N ALA A 96 -0.60 -11.80 -7.67
CA ALA A 96 -1.85 -11.65 -6.93
C ALA A 96 -2.80 -12.84 -7.16
N GLN A 97 -2.92 -13.30 -8.41
CA GLN A 97 -3.72 -14.46 -8.76
C GLN A 97 -3.22 -15.73 -8.05
N ARG A 98 -1.91 -15.97 -8.07
CA ARG A 98 -1.29 -17.12 -7.37
C ARG A 98 -1.48 -17.03 -5.85
N ALA A 99 -1.52 -15.83 -5.29
CA ALA A 99 -1.83 -15.61 -3.89
C ALA A 99 -3.31 -15.84 -3.55
N GLY A 100 -4.22 -15.86 -4.53
CA GLY A 100 -5.66 -15.91 -4.36
C GLY A 100 -6.23 -14.56 -3.89
N TRP A 101 -5.59 -13.47 -4.25
CA TRP A 101 -5.99 -12.12 -3.90
C TRP A 101 -6.75 -11.45 -5.05
N HIS A 102 -7.74 -10.62 -4.72
CA HIS A 102 -8.39 -9.78 -5.71
C HIS A 102 -7.37 -8.81 -6.32
N CYS A 103 -7.44 -8.68 -7.64
CA CYS A 103 -6.52 -7.83 -8.40
C CYS A 103 -7.28 -7.21 -9.58
N TYR A 104 -7.25 -5.88 -9.66
CA TYR A 104 -7.99 -5.14 -10.69
C TYR A 104 -7.11 -4.04 -11.29
N ASP A 105 -7.06 -3.99 -12.62
CA ASP A 105 -6.46 -2.85 -13.33
C ASP A 105 -7.50 -1.72 -13.41
N CYS A 106 -7.20 -0.59 -12.79
CA CYS A 106 -8.14 0.50 -12.59
C CYS A 106 -7.63 1.81 -13.22
N ASN A 107 -8.45 2.37 -14.11
CA ASN A 107 -8.25 3.70 -14.65
C ASN A 107 -8.84 4.75 -13.71
N ARG A 108 -8.01 5.64 -13.15
CA ARG A 108 -8.41 6.75 -12.28
C ARG A 108 -8.63 8.06 -13.07
N GLY A 109 -8.58 7.99 -14.40
CA GLY A 109 -8.63 9.14 -15.30
C GLY A 109 -7.24 9.67 -15.62
N PRO A 110 -6.57 10.41 -14.72
CA PRO A 110 -5.22 10.95 -14.99
C PRO A 110 -4.09 9.92 -14.88
N PHE A 111 -4.31 8.77 -14.26
CA PHE A 111 -3.35 7.69 -14.07
C PHE A 111 -4.05 6.34 -13.89
N HIS A 112 -3.30 5.27 -14.01
CA HIS A 112 -3.74 3.90 -13.75
C HIS A 112 -3.11 3.36 -12.47
N VAL A 113 -3.79 2.41 -11.83
CA VAL A 113 -3.29 1.63 -10.70
C VAL A 113 -3.72 0.17 -10.85
N ILE A 114 -2.96 -0.75 -10.27
CA ILE A 114 -3.42 -2.12 -10.06
C ILE A 114 -3.81 -2.25 -8.59
N GLU A 115 -5.12 -2.31 -8.31
CA GLU A 115 -5.59 -2.64 -6.96
C GLU A 115 -5.28 -4.10 -6.64
N VAL A 116 -4.43 -4.32 -5.65
CA VAL A 116 -4.19 -5.65 -5.07
C VAL A 116 -4.75 -5.67 -3.65
N TRP A 117 -5.66 -6.59 -3.38
CA TRP A 117 -6.32 -6.69 -2.08
C TRP A 117 -5.65 -7.78 -1.24
N VAL A 118 -4.78 -7.37 -0.33
CA VAL A 118 -4.07 -8.27 0.60
C VAL A 118 -5.09 -9.03 1.43
N GLU A 119 -5.06 -10.38 1.31
CA GLU A 119 -6.04 -11.30 1.90
C GLU A 119 -7.51 -10.94 1.61
N ASN A 120 -7.75 -10.20 0.52
CA ASN A 120 -9.06 -9.69 0.09
C ASN A 120 -9.71 -8.70 1.10
N GLU A 121 -8.91 -8.04 1.93
CA GLU A 121 -9.36 -7.10 2.97
C GLU A 121 -8.69 -5.73 2.89
N THR A 122 -7.36 -5.67 2.69
CA THR A 122 -6.62 -4.39 2.66
C THR A 122 -6.14 -4.07 1.25
N MET A 123 -6.54 -2.92 0.72
CA MET A 123 -6.15 -2.48 -0.62
C MET A 123 -4.73 -1.90 -0.65
N VAL A 124 -3.96 -2.32 -1.64
CA VAL A 124 -2.69 -1.69 -2.05
C VAL A 124 -2.80 -1.34 -3.52
N GLU A 125 -2.59 -0.08 -3.87
CA GLU A 125 -2.52 0.36 -5.26
C GLU A 125 -1.09 0.17 -5.78
N ILE A 126 -0.86 -0.87 -6.55
CA ILE A 126 0.46 -1.15 -7.14
C ILE A 126 0.62 -0.28 -8.39
N LEU A 127 1.78 0.38 -8.48
CA LEU A 127 2.18 1.22 -9.59
C LEU A 127 3.40 0.59 -10.29
N PRO A 128 3.20 -0.23 -11.32
CA PRO A 128 4.25 -0.65 -12.23
C PRO A 128 4.95 0.56 -12.88
N PRO A 129 6.13 0.42 -13.51
CA PRO A 129 6.92 1.57 -13.96
C PRO A 129 6.17 2.58 -14.82
N ALA A 130 5.31 2.14 -15.74
CA ALA A 130 4.50 3.03 -16.57
C ALA A 130 3.45 3.80 -15.74
N TYR A 131 2.74 3.12 -14.83
CA TYR A 131 1.71 3.73 -13.97
C TYR A 131 2.32 4.68 -12.94
N ALA A 132 3.50 4.34 -12.41
CA ALA A 132 4.25 5.22 -11.53
C ALA A 132 4.62 6.55 -12.24
N GLN A 133 4.98 6.50 -13.53
CA GLN A 133 5.24 7.72 -14.32
C GLN A 133 3.98 8.57 -14.49
N GLU A 134 2.84 7.97 -14.78
CA GLU A 134 1.56 8.68 -14.87
C GLU A 134 1.19 9.33 -13.53
N TYR A 135 1.28 8.57 -12.43
CA TYR A 135 0.98 9.06 -11.08
C TYR A 135 1.88 10.24 -10.69
N LEU A 136 3.20 10.10 -10.89
CA LEU A 136 4.16 11.15 -10.59
C LEU A 136 3.96 12.40 -11.49
N ALA A 137 3.58 12.21 -12.76
CA ALA A 137 3.24 13.33 -13.64
C ALA A 137 1.99 14.06 -13.14
N PHE A 138 0.96 13.33 -12.76
CA PHE A 138 -0.28 13.91 -12.21
C PHE A 138 -0.05 14.67 -10.90
N THR A 139 0.75 14.11 -9.99
CA THR A 139 0.98 14.69 -8.65
C THR A 139 2.03 15.81 -8.61
N ARG A 140 2.57 16.23 -9.76
CA ARG A 140 3.42 17.44 -9.81
C ARG A 140 2.62 18.66 -9.34
N PRO A 141 3.22 19.53 -8.51
CA PRO A 141 2.51 20.67 -7.92
C PRO A 141 1.73 21.51 -8.94
N GLU A 142 2.35 21.80 -10.11
CA GLU A 142 1.72 22.57 -11.17
C GLU A 142 0.47 21.88 -11.75
N ASN A 143 0.49 20.56 -11.90
CA ASN A 143 -0.65 19.80 -12.44
C ASN A 143 -1.78 19.67 -11.42
N VAL A 144 -1.45 19.45 -10.14
CA VAL A 144 -2.43 19.43 -9.05
C VAL A 144 -3.13 20.80 -8.94
N MET A 145 -2.37 21.89 -8.95
CA MET A 145 -2.93 23.25 -8.87
C MET A 145 -3.82 23.57 -10.07
N ALA A 146 -3.43 23.15 -11.28
CA ALA A 146 -4.25 23.34 -12.49
C ALA A 146 -5.56 22.53 -12.42
N ALA A 147 -5.53 21.30 -11.92
CA ALA A 147 -6.71 20.46 -11.74
C ALA A 147 -7.68 21.08 -10.70
N MET A 148 -7.16 21.58 -9.57
CA MET A 148 -7.97 22.25 -8.55
C MET A 148 -8.62 23.54 -9.08
N ALA A 149 -7.90 24.35 -9.86
CA ALA A 149 -8.45 25.55 -10.47
C ALA A 149 -9.61 25.23 -11.43
N LYS A 150 -9.48 24.18 -12.24
CA LYS A 150 -10.57 23.71 -13.13
C LYS A 150 -11.81 23.24 -12.34
N ALA A 151 -11.62 22.48 -11.27
CA ALA A 151 -12.71 21.99 -10.43
C ALA A 151 -13.45 23.17 -9.74
N GLY A 152 -12.73 24.16 -9.22
CA GLY A 152 -13.31 25.36 -8.61
C GLY A 152 -14.16 26.19 -9.59
N THR A 153 -13.76 26.30 -10.85
CA THR A 153 -14.51 27.01 -11.88
C THR A 153 -15.76 26.26 -12.33
N ALA A 154 -15.76 24.93 -12.30
CA ALA A 154 -16.93 24.10 -12.62
C ALA A 154 -18.03 24.24 -11.56
N THR A 155 -17.68 24.27 -10.28
CA THR A 155 -18.64 24.43 -9.15
C THR A 155 -19.25 25.85 -9.13
N ALA A 156 -18.52 26.88 -9.56
CA ALA A 156 -19.03 28.26 -9.61
C ALA A 156 -20.02 28.49 -10.78
N ARG A 157 -20.01 27.64 -11.83
CA ARG A 157 -20.95 27.73 -12.97
C ARG A 157 -22.27 27.01 -12.74
N GLN A 158 -22.39 26.19 -11.67
CA GLN A 158 -23.61 25.45 -11.32
C GLN A 158 -24.43 26.12 -10.21
N ARG A 159 -24.03 27.28 -9.75
CA ARG A 159 -24.79 28.16 -8.82
C ARG A 159 -25.31 29.39 -9.55
#